data_c7e13314b84ebb4bde96ca21daeb5acf
#
_entry.id   c7e13314b84ebb4bde96ca21daeb5acf
#
_cell.length_a   1.000
_cell.length_b   1.000
_cell.length_c   1.000
_cell.angle_alpha   90.00
_cell.angle_beta   90.00
_cell.angle_gamma   90.00
#
_symmetry.space_group_name_H-M   'P 1'
#
loop_
_entity.id
_entity.type
_entity.pdbx_description
1 polymer ?
#
loop_
_entity_poly.entity_id
_entity_poly.type
_entity_poly.pdbx_seq_one_letter_code
_entity_poly.pdbx_strand_id
1 'polypeptide(L)'
;MAQVLHKRATTTYAIRAELQRSQDSIAALSRRYNLNPKTVRKWRCRDTVEDMRMGPGNPHSSSMTPLQEAAAVVFRQKTLLPLDDCLHALQRAIPTLIRSSLHRLYQRHGISQLPRWSEAEREKKPFKRYPLGYLHIDITETRTAQGKAYLLVAIDRTTKFVHAKLYEQATRRMAVDFLQSTLKALPYRVHTVLTDNGIQFTKKPGTEAYRVHPFDGLCHKHGIEHRLTKPFYPWTNGQVERMNRTIKDATTKAFHYTSLEELCSHLKDYLWAYNSARPLRALKGRTPIGFILEQWHKDPQRFNDDPDHYFPGPNIPRSRRSRG
;
A
#
# COMPACT_ATOMS: atom_id res chain seq x y z
N MET A 1 5.99 7.28 -26.59
CA MET A 1 4.59 7.03 -26.14
C MET A 1 3.66 7.73 -27.11
N ALA A 2 2.65 7.04 -27.63
CA ALA A 2 1.67 7.66 -28.53
C ALA A 2 0.80 8.63 -27.71
N GLN A 3 0.73 9.88 -28.15
CA GLN A 3 -0.13 10.89 -27.53
C GLN A 3 -1.59 10.59 -27.88
N VAL A 4 -2.46 10.52 -26.89
CA VAL A 4 -3.90 10.35 -27.12
C VAL A 4 -4.44 11.67 -27.63
N LEU A 5 -4.80 11.72 -28.91
CA LEU A 5 -5.46 12.88 -29.50
C LEU A 5 -6.89 13.02 -28.96
N HIS A 6 -7.31 14.27 -28.74
CA HIS A 6 -8.70 14.56 -28.38
C HIS A 6 -9.66 14.01 -29.45
N LYS A 7 -10.82 13.44 -29.06
CA LYS A 7 -11.82 12.84 -30.00
C LYS A 7 -12.24 13.77 -31.16
N ARG A 8 -12.11 15.09 -31.00
CA ARG A 8 -12.40 16.10 -32.04
C ARG A 8 -11.17 16.61 -32.78
N ALA A 9 -10.00 15.98 -32.58
CA ALA A 9 -8.80 16.39 -33.30
C ALA A 9 -8.95 16.01 -34.78
N THR A 10 -8.89 17.00 -35.67
CA THR A 10 -9.01 16.84 -37.13
C THR A 10 -7.67 16.54 -37.79
N THR A 11 -6.57 16.60 -37.07
CA THR A 11 -5.23 16.33 -37.55
C THR A 11 -4.55 15.24 -36.74
N THR A 12 -4.06 14.19 -37.43
CA THR A 12 -3.21 13.16 -36.84
C THR A 12 -1.74 13.57 -36.95
N TYR A 13 -0.83 12.89 -36.25
CA TYR A 13 0.62 13.10 -36.39
C TYR A 13 1.09 12.93 -37.82
N ALA A 14 0.59 11.90 -38.52
CA ALA A 14 0.92 11.64 -39.93
C ALA A 14 0.52 12.82 -40.82
N ILE A 15 -0.70 13.33 -40.69
CA ILE A 15 -1.19 14.49 -41.45
C ILE A 15 -0.34 15.72 -41.10
N ARG A 16 -0.02 15.98 -39.84
CA ARG A 16 0.81 17.12 -39.42
C ARG A 16 2.21 17.05 -40.04
N ALA A 17 2.85 15.86 -40.00
CA ALA A 17 4.15 15.64 -40.61
C ALA A 17 4.10 15.85 -42.13
N GLU A 18 3.03 15.43 -42.79
CA GLU A 18 2.87 15.64 -44.23
C GLU A 18 2.66 17.12 -44.56
N LEU A 19 1.86 17.85 -43.79
CA LEU A 19 1.68 19.30 -43.94
C LEU A 19 3.02 20.08 -43.84
N GLN A 20 3.94 19.60 -43.00
CA GLN A 20 5.27 20.22 -42.84
C GLN A 20 6.20 19.93 -44.01
N ARG A 21 6.12 18.74 -44.61
CA ARG A 21 7.02 18.28 -45.71
C ARG A 21 6.52 18.68 -47.10
N SER A 22 5.21 18.81 -47.26
CA SER A 22 4.60 19.01 -48.57
C SER A 22 4.93 20.37 -49.15
N GLN A 23 5.20 20.39 -50.45
CA GLN A 23 5.39 21.60 -51.28
C GLN A 23 4.07 22.12 -51.86
N ASP A 24 2.98 21.38 -51.70
CA ASP A 24 1.66 21.75 -52.25
C ASP A 24 1.15 23.08 -51.67
N SER A 25 0.28 23.75 -52.40
CA SER A 25 -0.33 24.98 -51.95
C SER A 25 -1.23 24.75 -50.71
N ILE A 26 -1.35 25.77 -49.87
CA ILE A 26 -2.23 25.71 -48.68
C ILE A 26 -3.68 25.34 -49.06
N ALA A 27 -4.15 25.85 -50.22
CA ALA A 27 -5.50 25.57 -50.75
C ALA A 27 -5.64 24.11 -51.17
N ALA A 28 -4.64 23.49 -51.80
CA ALA A 28 -4.62 22.09 -52.19
C ALA A 28 -4.64 21.16 -50.97
N LEU A 29 -3.78 21.41 -49.97
CA LEU A 29 -3.73 20.65 -48.72
C LEU A 29 -5.01 20.80 -47.88
N SER A 30 -5.58 22.01 -47.89
CA SER A 30 -6.86 22.27 -47.21
C SER A 30 -7.98 21.43 -47.78
N ARG A 31 -8.08 21.34 -49.13
CA ARG A 31 -9.07 20.50 -49.81
C ARG A 31 -8.78 19.02 -49.62
N ARG A 32 -7.53 18.57 -49.78
CA ARG A 32 -7.13 17.16 -49.64
C ARG A 32 -7.45 16.56 -48.26
N TYR A 33 -7.20 17.31 -47.21
CA TYR A 33 -7.39 16.84 -45.80
C TYR A 33 -8.65 17.38 -45.15
N ASN A 34 -9.50 18.11 -45.86
CA ASN A 34 -10.67 18.78 -45.35
C ASN A 34 -10.38 19.61 -44.06
N LEU A 35 -9.33 20.40 -44.15
CA LEU A 35 -8.82 21.23 -43.02
C LEU A 35 -9.01 22.72 -43.34
N ASN A 36 -9.21 23.51 -42.27
CA ASN A 36 -9.22 24.95 -42.42
C ASN A 36 -7.82 25.46 -42.89
N PRO A 37 -7.72 26.36 -43.87
CA PRO A 37 -6.47 26.93 -44.33
C PRO A 37 -5.60 27.50 -43.19
N LYS A 38 -6.20 28.06 -42.16
CA LYS A 38 -5.49 28.56 -40.97
C LYS A 38 -4.82 27.41 -40.21
N THR A 39 -5.44 26.23 -40.14
CA THR A 39 -4.89 25.03 -39.52
C THR A 39 -3.72 24.49 -40.31
N VAL A 40 -3.83 24.44 -41.66
CA VAL A 40 -2.73 24.04 -42.53
C VAL A 40 -1.53 24.98 -42.35
N ARG A 41 -1.74 26.31 -42.41
CA ARG A 41 -0.70 27.30 -42.18
C ARG A 41 -0.05 27.14 -40.79
N LYS A 42 -0.86 26.95 -39.76
CA LYS A 42 -0.37 26.76 -38.39
C LYS A 42 0.58 25.57 -38.28
N TRP A 43 0.24 24.41 -38.87
CA TRP A 43 1.09 23.22 -38.79
C TRP A 43 2.32 23.31 -39.72
N ARG A 44 2.23 24.00 -40.83
CA ARG A 44 3.35 24.21 -41.75
C ARG A 44 4.45 25.11 -41.18
N CYS A 45 4.07 26.07 -40.30
CA CYS A 45 5.01 26.97 -39.65
C CYS A 45 5.56 26.44 -38.32
N ARG A 46 5.21 25.20 -37.92
CA ARG A 46 5.73 24.58 -36.68
C ARG A 46 6.89 23.66 -36.98
N ASP A 47 7.86 23.64 -36.06
CA ASP A 47 9.01 22.72 -36.12
C ASP A 47 8.68 21.32 -35.59
N THR A 48 7.58 21.16 -34.85
CA THR A 48 7.17 19.90 -34.25
C THR A 48 5.72 19.53 -34.60
N VAL A 49 5.42 18.23 -34.67
CA VAL A 49 4.07 17.70 -34.89
C VAL A 49 3.24 17.58 -33.59
N GLU A 50 3.85 17.84 -32.44
CA GLU A 50 3.24 17.70 -31.16
C GLU A 50 2.35 18.90 -30.80
N ASP A 51 1.35 18.66 -29.93
CA ASP A 51 0.55 19.76 -29.40
C ASP A 51 1.35 20.55 -28.37
N MET A 52 1.22 21.87 -28.44
CA MET A 52 1.81 22.73 -27.40
C MET A 52 1.16 22.47 -26.05
N ARG A 53 1.94 22.63 -24.99
CA ARG A 53 1.47 22.54 -23.62
C ARG A 53 0.27 23.47 -23.42
N MET A 54 -0.82 22.93 -22.90
CA MET A 54 -2.02 23.73 -22.59
C MET A 54 -1.80 24.58 -21.35
N GLY A 55 -2.28 25.82 -21.38
CA GLY A 55 -2.18 26.75 -20.29
C GLY A 55 -1.15 27.87 -20.52
N PRO A 56 -1.06 28.85 -19.64
CA PRO A 56 -0.08 29.95 -19.75
C PRO A 56 1.34 29.42 -19.60
N GLY A 57 2.27 29.91 -20.42
CA GLY A 57 3.67 29.53 -20.40
C GLY A 57 4.35 29.81 -19.04
N ASN A 58 4.02 30.94 -18.45
CA ASN A 58 4.44 31.35 -17.10
C ASN A 58 3.22 31.62 -16.23
N PRO A 59 2.70 30.60 -15.52
CA PRO A 59 1.57 30.80 -14.63
C PRO A 59 2.00 31.66 -13.42
N HIS A 60 1.48 32.88 -13.33
CA HIS A 60 1.65 33.73 -12.16
C HIS A 60 0.55 33.42 -11.11
N SER A 61 0.92 33.45 -9.82
CA SER A 61 -0.05 33.49 -8.75
C SER A 61 -0.67 34.88 -8.70
N SER A 62 -1.94 35.00 -9.08
CA SER A 62 -2.67 36.30 -9.03
C SER A 62 -3.10 36.69 -7.63
N SER A 63 -2.91 35.85 -6.62
CA SER A 63 -3.40 36.04 -5.25
C SER A 63 -2.38 36.65 -4.28
N MET A 64 -1.12 36.77 -4.71
CA MET A 64 -0.03 37.33 -3.88
C MET A 64 0.74 38.40 -4.66
N THR A 65 1.19 39.43 -3.96
CA THR A 65 2.17 40.38 -4.50
C THR A 65 3.55 39.76 -4.56
N PRO A 66 4.49 40.30 -5.38
CA PRO A 66 5.88 39.80 -5.42
C PRO A 66 6.56 39.78 -4.04
N LEU A 67 6.28 40.78 -3.17
CA LEU A 67 6.81 40.82 -1.82
C LEU A 67 6.25 39.69 -0.93
N GLN A 68 4.94 39.41 -1.06
CA GLN A 68 4.29 38.32 -0.33
C GLN A 68 4.78 36.96 -0.80
N GLU A 69 5.02 36.79 -2.10
CA GLU A 69 5.61 35.57 -2.64
C GLU A 69 7.04 35.34 -2.09
N ALA A 70 7.88 36.37 -2.11
CA ALA A 70 9.22 36.32 -1.56
C ALA A 70 9.20 35.99 -0.05
N ALA A 71 8.33 36.64 0.73
CA ALA A 71 8.17 36.35 2.15
C ALA A 71 7.74 34.90 2.40
N ALA A 72 6.80 34.34 1.62
CA ALA A 72 6.33 32.97 1.75
C ALA A 72 7.44 31.95 1.40
N VAL A 73 8.27 32.25 0.40
CA VAL A 73 9.42 31.40 0.02
C VAL A 73 10.47 31.39 1.13
N VAL A 74 10.87 32.55 1.63
CA VAL A 74 11.86 32.65 2.72
C VAL A 74 11.32 31.98 3.99
N PHE A 75 10.03 32.18 4.31
CA PHE A 75 9.41 31.54 5.46
C PHE A 75 9.53 30.01 5.37
N ARG A 76 9.17 29.41 4.22
CA ARG A 76 9.28 27.97 3.99
C ARG A 76 10.70 27.46 4.11
N GLN A 77 11.66 28.18 3.51
CA GLN A 77 13.08 27.78 3.52
C GLN A 77 13.70 27.84 4.92
N LYS A 78 13.30 28.82 5.71
CA LYS A 78 13.86 29.01 7.08
C LYS A 78 13.20 28.12 8.12
N THR A 79 11.88 27.90 8.01
CA THR A 79 11.14 27.14 9.04
C THR A 79 11.08 25.66 8.75
N LEU A 80 11.19 25.24 7.46
CA LEU A 80 11.01 23.86 7.00
C LEU A 80 9.67 23.23 7.44
N LEU A 81 8.66 24.05 7.73
CA LEU A 81 7.35 23.59 8.14
C LEU A 81 6.60 22.91 6.97
N PRO A 82 5.72 21.94 7.21
CA PRO A 82 4.80 21.39 6.22
C PRO A 82 3.96 22.47 5.52
N LEU A 83 3.41 22.17 4.34
CA LEU A 83 2.64 23.14 3.54
C LEU A 83 1.48 23.74 4.32
N ASP A 84 0.73 22.92 5.05
CA ASP A 84 -0.47 23.35 5.77
C ASP A 84 -0.11 24.22 6.99
N ASP A 85 0.99 23.94 7.66
CA ASP A 85 1.50 24.76 8.77
C ASP A 85 2.00 26.11 8.26
N CYS A 86 2.69 26.14 7.10
CA CYS A 86 3.05 27.38 6.43
C CYS A 86 1.82 28.19 6.04
N LEU A 87 0.78 27.54 5.52
CA LEU A 87 -0.48 28.20 5.17
C LEU A 87 -1.10 28.89 6.39
N HIS A 88 -1.29 28.16 7.49
CA HIS A 88 -1.88 28.72 8.71
C HIS A 88 -1.08 29.89 9.29
N ALA A 89 0.25 29.80 9.27
CA ALA A 89 1.10 30.89 9.74
C ALA A 89 0.99 32.15 8.84
N LEU A 90 1.05 31.93 7.52
CA LEU A 90 1.06 33.01 6.54
C LEU A 90 -0.32 33.65 6.34
N GLN A 91 -1.42 32.95 6.56
CA GLN A 91 -2.78 33.50 6.46
C GLN A 91 -3.05 34.67 7.43
N ARG A 92 -2.31 34.76 8.55
CA ARG A 92 -2.39 35.89 9.45
C ARG A 92 -1.91 37.19 8.79
N ALA A 93 -0.92 37.10 7.90
CA ALA A 93 -0.36 38.23 7.17
C ALA A 93 -0.98 38.39 5.76
N ILE A 94 -1.43 37.29 5.18
CA ILE A 94 -2.01 37.23 3.82
C ILE A 94 -3.34 36.48 3.91
N PRO A 95 -4.44 37.15 4.32
CA PRO A 95 -5.75 36.52 4.54
C PRO A 95 -6.34 35.82 3.30
N THR A 96 -6.00 36.31 2.11
CA THR A 96 -6.46 35.78 0.82
C THR A 96 -5.67 34.54 0.34
N LEU A 97 -4.65 34.10 1.11
CA LEU A 97 -3.80 32.98 0.73
C LEU A 97 -4.57 31.67 0.80
N ILE A 98 -4.58 30.94 -0.32
CA ILE A 98 -5.16 29.61 -0.41
C ILE A 98 -4.09 28.56 -0.62
N ARG A 99 -4.37 27.33 -0.18
CA ARG A 99 -3.45 26.19 -0.21
C ARG A 99 -2.87 25.92 -1.60
N SER A 100 -3.72 25.99 -2.64
CA SER A 100 -3.31 25.70 -4.02
C SER A 100 -2.37 26.77 -4.59
N SER A 101 -2.55 28.06 -4.22
CA SER A 101 -1.64 29.14 -4.62
C SER A 101 -0.28 28.97 -3.97
N LEU A 102 -0.24 28.69 -2.66
CA LEU A 102 0.98 28.46 -1.92
C LEU A 102 1.74 27.22 -2.44
N HIS A 103 1.04 26.14 -2.72
CA HIS A 103 1.65 24.92 -3.30
C HIS A 103 2.28 25.19 -4.66
N ARG A 104 1.58 25.90 -5.56
CA ARG A 104 2.11 26.28 -6.88
C ARG A 104 3.33 27.21 -6.77
N LEU A 105 3.31 28.13 -5.82
CA LEU A 105 4.47 28.97 -5.53
C LEU A 105 5.68 28.12 -5.13
N TYR A 106 5.50 27.20 -4.19
CA TYR A 106 6.56 26.31 -3.74
C TYR A 106 7.05 25.36 -4.84
N GLN A 107 6.17 24.93 -5.75
CA GLN A 107 6.59 24.16 -6.94
C GLN A 107 7.46 24.99 -7.88
N ARG A 108 7.10 26.26 -8.17
CA ARG A 108 7.90 27.14 -9.02
C ARG A 108 9.31 27.36 -8.47
N HIS A 109 9.45 27.44 -7.16
CA HIS A 109 10.74 27.63 -6.49
C HIS A 109 11.46 26.31 -6.12
N GLY A 110 10.94 25.15 -6.50
CA GLY A 110 11.58 23.85 -6.21
C GLY A 110 11.56 23.44 -4.73
N ILE A 111 10.76 24.11 -3.89
CA ILE A 111 10.71 23.91 -2.42
C ILE A 111 9.40 23.26 -1.95
N SER A 112 8.65 22.65 -2.87
CA SER A 112 7.40 21.96 -2.55
C SER A 112 7.63 20.73 -1.65
N GLN A 113 8.76 20.05 -1.84
CA GLN A 113 9.21 18.97 -0.96
C GLN A 113 10.16 19.55 0.10
N LEU A 114 9.96 19.13 1.36
CA LEU A 114 10.94 19.41 2.41
C LEU A 114 12.26 18.72 2.08
N PRO A 115 13.41 19.39 2.37
CA PRO A 115 14.69 18.69 2.32
C PRO A 115 14.56 17.43 3.18
N ARG A 116 14.72 16.28 2.58
CA ARG A 116 14.99 15.10 3.38
C ARG A 116 16.38 15.32 3.93
N TRP A 117 16.49 15.55 5.23
CA TRP A 117 17.78 15.41 5.87
C TRP A 117 18.31 14.07 5.41
N SER A 118 19.27 14.08 4.53
CA SER A 118 20.05 12.89 4.25
C SER A 118 20.81 12.60 5.55
N GLU A 119 20.19 11.83 6.44
CA GLU A 119 21.01 10.84 7.11
C GLU A 119 21.77 10.20 5.94
N ALA A 120 23.10 10.42 5.93
CA ALA A 120 24.05 10.02 4.91
C ALA A 120 23.53 8.78 4.21
N GLU A 121 23.32 8.82 2.91
CA GLU A 121 22.59 7.84 2.10
C GLU A 121 22.59 6.49 2.79
N ARG A 122 21.57 6.25 3.62
CA ARG A 122 21.36 4.88 4.10
C ARG A 122 21.08 4.15 2.82
N GLU A 123 22.12 3.50 2.29
CA GLU A 123 21.97 2.50 1.25
C GLU A 123 20.66 1.82 1.57
N LYS A 124 19.67 1.94 0.71
CA LYS A 124 18.39 1.28 0.90
C LYS A 124 18.71 -0.20 0.89
N LYS A 125 19.13 -0.71 2.06
CA LYS A 125 19.44 -2.12 2.20
C LYS A 125 18.23 -2.86 1.69
N PRO A 126 18.36 -3.66 0.63
CA PRO A 126 17.21 -4.35 0.07
C PRO A 126 16.54 -5.11 1.20
N PHE A 127 15.22 -5.01 1.30
CA PHE A 127 14.48 -5.70 2.35
C PHE A 127 14.90 -7.16 2.36
N LYS A 128 15.46 -7.62 3.47
CA LYS A 128 15.93 -8.99 3.64
C LYS A 128 14.78 -9.94 3.28
N ARG A 129 15.02 -10.79 2.30
CA ARG A 129 14.05 -11.83 1.92
C ARG A 129 14.07 -12.89 3.00
N TYR A 130 12.89 -13.26 3.47
CA TYR A 130 12.72 -14.34 4.44
C TYR A 130 12.07 -15.54 3.76
N PRO A 131 12.38 -16.77 4.18
CA PRO A 131 11.63 -17.93 3.72
C PRO A 131 10.17 -17.87 4.22
N LEU A 132 9.32 -18.75 3.70
CA LEU A 132 7.97 -18.98 4.21
C LEU A 132 8.01 -19.33 5.69
N GLY A 133 7.01 -18.91 6.46
CA GLY A 133 6.89 -19.27 7.87
C GLY A 133 7.52 -18.26 8.83
N TYR A 134 7.73 -17.02 8.40
CA TYR A 134 8.03 -15.89 9.30
C TYR A 134 6.75 -15.11 9.58
N LEU A 135 6.18 -15.30 10.76
CA LEU A 135 4.92 -14.67 11.15
C LEU A 135 5.15 -13.41 12.00
N HIS A 136 4.35 -12.38 11.74
CA HIS A 136 4.14 -11.27 12.64
C HIS A 136 2.79 -11.42 13.30
N ILE A 137 2.73 -11.36 14.63
CA ILE A 137 1.49 -11.45 15.40
C ILE A 137 1.31 -10.17 16.22
N ASP A 138 0.09 -9.66 16.24
CA ASP A 138 -0.28 -8.47 17.00
C ASP A 138 -1.71 -8.56 17.54
N ILE A 139 -1.98 -7.82 18.61
CA ILE A 139 -3.29 -7.72 19.25
C ILE A 139 -3.80 -6.30 19.09
N THR A 140 -5.05 -6.15 18.73
CA THR A 140 -5.69 -4.84 18.67
C THR A 140 -7.09 -4.89 19.29
N GLU A 141 -7.47 -3.85 20.02
CA GLU A 141 -8.83 -3.73 20.53
C GLU A 141 -9.82 -3.38 19.40
N THR A 142 -11.00 -3.95 19.49
CA THR A 142 -12.16 -3.61 18.69
C THR A 142 -13.41 -3.52 19.56
N ARG A 143 -14.53 -3.05 19.02
CA ARG A 143 -15.77 -2.91 19.80
C ARG A 143 -16.98 -3.32 18.95
N THR A 144 -17.95 -3.95 19.64
CA THR A 144 -19.30 -4.19 19.14
C THR A 144 -20.30 -3.52 20.09
N ALA A 145 -21.58 -3.58 19.81
CA ALA A 145 -22.61 -3.11 20.75
C ALA A 145 -22.58 -3.85 22.09
N GLN A 146 -22.12 -5.11 22.10
CA GLN A 146 -21.97 -5.93 23.32
C GLN A 146 -20.74 -5.55 24.17
N GLY A 147 -19.82 -4.72 23.65
CA GLY A 147 -18.65 -4.29 24.39
C GLY A 147 -17.33 -4.44 23.65
N LYS A 148 -16.24 -4.52 24.43
CA LYS A 148 -14.88 -4.67 23.92
C LYS A 148 -14.60 -6.11 23.47
N ALA A 149 -13.87 -6.24 22.36
CA ALA A 149 -13.29 -7.48 21.92
C ALA A 149 -11.83 -7.27 21.49
N TYR A 150 -11.08 -8.34 21.39
CA TYR A 150 -9.68 -8.33 21.03
C TYR A 150 -9.47 -9.12 19.72
N LEU A 151 -8.97 -8.43 18.73
CA LEU A 151 -8.62 -9.02 17.44
C LEU A 151 -7.14 -9.38 17.45
N LEU A 152 -6.81 -10.67 17.33
CA LEU A 152 -5.46 -11.14 17.05
C LEU A 152 -5.30 -11.35 15.56
N VAL A 153 -4.18 -10.89 15.04
CA VAL A 153 -3.84 -11.00 13.63
C VAL A 153 -2.44 -11.58 13.50
N ALA A 154 -2.31 -12.60 12.69
CA ALA A 154 -1.04 -13.15 12.22
C ALA A 154 -0.92 -12.91 10.72
N ILE A 155 0.21 -12.39 10.27
CA ILE A 155 0.53 -12.23 8.85
C ILE A 155 1.89 -12.87 8.56
N ASP A 156 1.95 -13.72 7.56
CA ASP A 156 3.23 -14.22 7.06
C ASP A 156 3.93 -13.13 6.23
N ARG A 157 5.19 -12.89 6.57
CA ARG A 157 5.98 -11.83 5.95
C ARG A 157 6.20 -12.03 4.46
N THR A 158 6.24 -13.26 4.00
CA THR A 158 6.56 -13.64 2.63
C THR A 158 5.31 -13.88 1.80
N THR A 159 4.41 -14.74 2.24
CA THR A 159 3.18 -15.08 1.52
C THR A 159 2.10 -14.02 1.64
N LYS A 160 2.18 -13.14 2.66
CA LYS A 160 1.13 -12.18 3.02
C LYS A 160 -0.19 -12.85 3.43
N PHE A 161 -0.19 -14.16 3.65
CA PHE A 161 -1.34 -14.88 4.17
C PHE A 161 -1.67 -14.36 5.57
N VAL A 162 -2.95 -14.13 5.81
CA VAL A 162 -3.46 -13.58 7.06
C VAL A 162 -4.39 -14.57 7.72
N HIS A 163 -4.12 -14.84 9.01
CA HIS A 163 -5.04 -15.50 9.92
C HIS A 163 -5.43 -14.52 11.02
N ALA A 164 -6.70 -14.46 11.39
CA ALA A 164 -7.14 -13.60 12.46
C ALA A 164 -8.29 -14.25 13.23
N LYS A 165 -8.39 -13.94 14.53
CA LYS A 165 -9.43 -14.46 15.42
C LYS A 165 -9.82 -13.39 16.44
N LEU A 166 -11.10 -13.38 16.81
CA LEU A 166 -11.66 -12.49 17.83
C LEU A 166 -11.79 -13.22 19.16
N TYR A 167 -11.56 -12.47 20.24
CA TYR A 167 -11.66 -12.94 21.62
C TYR A 167 -12.28 -11.87 22.51
N GLU A 168 -13.00 -12.29 23.54
CA GLU A 168 -13.60 -11.37 24.52
C GLU A 168 -12.58 -10.81 25.50
N GLN A 169 -11.51 -11.55 25.78
CA GLN A 169 -10.50 -11.18 26.77
C GLN A 169 -9.08 -11.35 26.24
N ALA A 170 -8.18 -10.42 26.59
CA ALA A 170 -6.78 -10.48 26.26
C ALA A 170 -5.97 -11.24 27.32
N THR A 171 -5.92 -12.57 27.23
CA THR A 171 -5.23 -13.45 28.18
C THR A 171 -4.03 -14.17 27.54
N ARG A 172 -3.13 -14.71 28.37
CA ARG A 172 -2.04 -15.57 27.92
C ARG A 172 -2.56 -16.84 27.23
N ARG A 173 -3.67 -17.43 27.72
CA ARG A 173 -4.31 -18.61 27.12
C ARG A 173 -4.83 -18.32 25.72
N MET A 174 -5.42 -17.16 25.53
CA MET A 174 -5.88 -16.68 24.22
C MET A 174 -4.72 -16.61 23.20
N ALA A 175 -3.56 -16.07 23.59
CA ALA A 175 -2.40 -16.00 22.69
C ALA A 175 -1.89 -17.40 22.29
N VAL A 176 -1.91 -18.36 23.22
CA VAL A 176 -1.56 -19.77 22.94
C VAL A 176 -2.59 -20.42 21.99
N ASP A 177 -3.89 -20.27 22.24
CA ASP A 177 -4.98 -20.76 21.38
C ASP A 177 -4.87 -20.18 19.98
N PHE A 178 -4.62 -18.87 19.90
CA PHE A 178 -4.44 -18.19 18.62
C PHE A 178 -3.24 -18.74 17.83
N LEU A 179 -2.08 -18.93 18.47
CA LEU A 179 -0.91 -19.50 17.80
C LEU A 179 -1.22 -20.93 17.32
N GLN A 180 -1.85 -21.77 18.13
CA GLN A 180 -2.26 -23.12 17.72
C GLN A 180 -3.19 -23.09 16.52
N SER A 181 -4.21 -22.21 16.52
CA SER A 181 -5.14 -22.06 15.40
C SER A 181 -4.43 -21.55 14.14
N THR A 182 -3.45 -20.66 14.29
CA THR A 182 -2.64 -20.14 13.17
C THR A 182 -1.78 -21.25 12.56
N LEU A 183 -1.12 -22.06 13.40
CA LEU A 183 -0.31 -23.18 12.90
C LEU A 183 -1.16 -24.23 12.15
N LYS A 184 -2.40 -24.47 12.62
CA LYS A 184 -3.35 -25.35 11.92
C LYS A 184 -3.86 -24.79 10.58
N ALA A 185 -3.90 -23.47 10.44
CA ALA A 185 -4.37 -22.81 9.22
C ALA A 185 -3.30 -22.71 8.12
N LEU A 186 -2.04 -23.02 8.43
CA LEU A 186 -0.92 -22.90 7.51
C LEU A 186 -0.43 -24.28 7.04
N PRO A 187 -0.34 -24.51 5.71
CA PRO A 187 0.13 -25.81 5.18
C PRO A 187 1.65 -25.98 5.25
N TYR A 188 2.40 -24.99 5.72
CA TYR A 188 3.87 -25.00 5.75
C TYR A 188 4.41 -24.74 7.15
N ARG A 189 5.69 -25.09 7.35
CA ARG A 189 6.37 -24.95 8.63
C ARG A 189 6.60 -23.49 8.99
N VAL A 190 6.19 -23.10 10.19
CA VAL A 190 6.51 -21.82 10.79
C VAL A 190 7.82 -21.96 11.54
N HIS A 191 8.79 -21.09 11.23
CA HIS A 191 10.11 -21.13 11.86
C HIS A 191 10.37 -19.96 12.81
N THR A 192 9.69 -18.82 12.59
CA THR A 192 9.86 -17.63 13.44
C THR A 192 8.53 -16.93 13.64
N VAL A 193 8.27 -16.51 14.88
CA VAL A 193 7.13 -15.67 15.24
C VAL A 193 7.68 -14.40 15.88
N LEU A 194 7.28 -13.23 15.36
CA LEU A 194 7.57 -11.93 15.91
C LEU A 194 6.32 -11.35 16.57
N THR A 195 6.42 -10.98 17.85
CA THR A 195 5.35 -10.30 18.60
C THR A 195 5.86 -9.00 19.21
N ASP A 196 4.95 -8.20 19.73
CA ASP A 196 5.31 -7.11 20.65
C ASP A 196 5.71 -7.66 22.04
N ASN A 197 6.05 -6.73 22.96
CA ASN A 197 6.42 -7.05 24.34
C ASN A 197 5.19 -7.14 25.27
N GLY A 198 3.99 -7.37 24.75
CA GLY A 198 2.78 -7.51 25.55
C GLY A 198 2.84 -8.70 26.50
N ILE A 199 2.20 -8.55 27.68
CA ILE A 199 2.14 -9.60 28.72
C ILE A 199 1.48 -10.90 28.26
N GLN A 200 0.76 -10.85 27.14
CA GLN A 200 0.13 -12.00 26.50
C GLN A 200 1.16 -12.90 25.82
N PHE A 201 2.28 -12.33 25.38
CA PHE A 201 3.32 -13.02 24.63
C PHE A 201 4.60 -13.24 25.42
N THR A 202 4.89 -12.37 26.39
CA THR A 202 6.14 -12.44 27.17
C THR A 202 5.92 -12.09 28.64
N LYS A 203 6.92 -12.37 29.45
CA LYS A 203 6.94 -12.01 30.87
C LYS A 203 7.27 -10.52 31.04
N LYS A 204 6.73 -9.91 32.09
CA LYS A 204 7.22 -8.61 32.54
C LYS A 204 8.63 -8.77 33.10
N PRO A 205 9.56 -7.86 32.78
CA PRO A 205 10.88 -7.85 33.43
C PRO A 205 10.71 -7.84 34.96
N GLY A 206 11.45 -8.72 35.63
CA GLY A 206 11.44 -8.81 37.12
C GLY A 206 10.34 -9.68 37.73
N THR A 207 9.45 -10.30 36.93
CA THR A 207 8.43 -11.22 37.44
C THR A 207 8.67 -12.66 37.00
N GLU A 208 8.51 -13.62 37.93
CA GLU A 208 8.51 -15.08 37.70
C GLU A 208 9.75 -15.63 36.93
N ALA A 209 10.93 -15.52 37.51
CA ALA A 209 12.19 -15.96 36.89
C ALA A 209 12.20 -17.46 36.46
N TYR A 210 11.40 -18.31 37.09
CA TYR A 210 11.52 -19.77 37.01
C TYR A 210 10.52 -20.48 36.10
N ARG A 211 9.50 -19.81 35.57
CA ARG A 211 8.50 -20.46 34.69
C ARG A 211 8.61 -19.96 33.27
N VAL A 212 8.64 -20.89 32.32
CA VAL A 212 8.57 -20.55 30.89
C VAL A 212 7.21 -19.92 30.58
N HIS A 213 7.17 -18.83 29.83
CA HIS A 213 5.92 -18.25 29.41
C HIS A 213 5.14 -19.25 28.51
N PRO A 214 3.82 -19.45 28.69
CA PRO A 214 3.08 -20.46 27.93
C PRO A 214 3.19 -20.32 26.41
N PHE A 215 3.27 -19.08 25.89
CA PHE A 215 3.48 -18.80 24.48
C PHE A 215 4.86 -19.26 24.00
N ASP A 216 5.92 -18.97 24.78
CA ASP A 216 7.28 -19.44 24.48
C ASP A 216 7.37 -20.97 24.55
N GLY A 217 6.69 -21.59 25.53
CA GLY A 217 6.63 -23.04 25.66
C GLY A 217 5.99 -23.70 24.43
N LEU A 218 4.94 -23.09 23.87
CA LEU A 218 4.32 -23.58 22.64
C LEU A 218 5.26 -23.37 21.44
N CYS A 219 5.91 -22.22 21.33
CA CYS A 219 6.90 -21.98 20.27
C CYS A 219 8.01 -23.02 20.33
N HIS A 220 8.58 -23.26 21.51
CA HIS A 220 9.64 -24.26 21.71
C HIS A 220 9.19 -25.67 21.30
N LYS A 221 7.95 -26.08 21.70
CA LYS A 221 7.37 -27.38 21.33
C LYS A 221 7.31 -27.60 19.82
N HIS A 222 7.09 -26.54 19.05
CA HIS A 222 7.01 -26.60 17.58
C HIS A 222 8.31 -26.23 16.87
N GLY A 223 9.42 -26.02 17.60
CA GLY A 223 10.71 -25.62 17.02
C GLY A 223 10.69 -24.20 16.41
N ILE A 224 9.82 -23.31 16.94
CA ILE A 224 9.62 -21.96 16.45
C ILE A 224 10.46 -20.99 17.28
N GLU A 225 11.26 -20.15 16.62
CA GLU A 225 11.96 -19.06 17.27
C GLU A 225 10.98 -17.92 17.57
N HIS A 226 10.75 -17.64 18.87
CA HIS A 226 9.96 -16.48 19.27
C HIS A 226 10.87 -15.25 19.41
N ARG A 227 10.58 -14.21 18.66
CA ARG A 227 11.27 -12.92 18.68
C ARG A 227 10.34 -11.83 19.18
N LEU A 228 10.88 -10.93 19.99
CA LEU A 228 10.19 -9.73 20.45
C LEU A 228 10.64 -8.52 19.63
N THR A 229 9.73 -7.58 19.42
CA THR A 229 10.08 -6.28 18.82
C THR A 229 11.04 -5.53 19.74
N LYS A 230 12.05 -4.89 19.16
CA LYS A 230 12.95 -4.05 19.94
C LYS A 230 12.18 -2.84 20.49
N PRO A 231 12.32 -2.52 21.77
CA PRO A 231 11.78 -1.28 22.33
C PRO A 231 12.22 -0.08 21.49
N PHE A 232 11.33 0.89 21.26
CA PHE A 232 11.59 2.10 20.46
C PHE A 232 11.85 1.91 18.96
N TYR A 233 11.60 0.69 18.40
CA TYR A 233 11.72 0.43 16.97
C TYR A 233 10.36 0.00 16.37
N PRO A 234 9.36 0.91 16.26
CA PRO A 234 8.01 0.57 15.86
C PRO A 234 7.91 0.00 14.44
N TRP A 235 8.84 0.34 13.55
CA TRP A 235 8.82 -0.17 12.17
C TRP A 235 9.05 -1.68 12.04
N THR A 236 9.49 -2.37 13.09
CA THR A 236 9.70 -3.82 13.05
C THR A 236 8.39 -4.59 12.93
N ASN A 237 7.28 -4.06 13.45
CA ASN A 237 5.94 -4.68 13.41
C ASN A 237 4.98 -4.04 12.38
N GLY A 238 5.48 -3.11 11.56
CA GLY A 238 4.65 -2.30 10.65
C GLY A 238 3.82 -3.08 9.62
N GLN A 239 4.10 -4.37 9.37
CA GLN A 239 3.28 -5.18 8.46
C GLN A 239 1.96 -5.60 9.12
N VAL A 240 2.01 -6.11 10.34
CA VAL A 240 0.80 -6.54 11.06
C VAL A 240 -0.02 -5.33 11.52
N GLU A 241 0.62 -4.23 11.92
CA GLU A 241 -0.07 -2.98 12.24
C GLU A 241 -0.86 -2.45 11.03
N ARG A 242 -0.26 -2.49 9.84
CA ARG A 242 -0.96 -2.15 8.59
C ARG A 242 -2.11 -3.10 8.32
N MET A 243 -1.93 -4.39 8.59
CA MET A 243 -3.00 -5.38 8.40
C MET A 243 -4.13 -5.17 9.39
N ASN A 244 -3.84 -4.88 10.66
CA ASN A 244 -4.82 -4.50 11.66
C ASN A 244 -5.66 -3.30 11.21
N ARG A 245 -5.01 -2.26 10.66
CA ARG A 245 -5.71 -1.10 10.08
C ARG A 245 -6.59 -1.53 8.91
N THR A 246 -6.07 -2.33 7.99
CA THR A 246 -6.80 -2.79 6.80
C THR A 246 -8.04 -3.61 7.17
N ILE A 247 -7.95 -4.50 8.17
CA ILE A 247 -9.09 -5.25 8.69
C ILE A 247 -10.11 -4.30 9.33
N LYS A 248 -9.68 -3.39 10.21
CA LYS A 248 -10.56 -2.42 10.85
C LYS A 248 -11.27 -1.50 9.86
N ASP A 249 -10.56 -1.05 8.82
CA ASP A 249 -11.13 -0.20 7.77
C ASP A 249 -12.23 -0.94 6.98
N ALA A 250 -12.07 -2.25 6.79
CA ALA A 250 -13.05 -3.09 6.09
C ALA A 250 -14.17 -3.62 7.01
N THR A 251 -14.03 -3.54 8.32
CA THR A 251 -14.97 -4.07 9.30
C THR A 251 -15.48 -2.98 10.25
N THR A 252 -14.92 -2.84 11.43
CA THR A 252 -15.43 -2.03 12.54
C THR A 252 -15.41 -0.52 12.33
N LYS A 253 -14.71 -0.01 11.32
CA LYS A 253 -14.82 1.40 10.91
C LYS A 253 -15.87 1.64 9.84
N ALA A 254 -16.18 0.61 9.05
CA ALA A 254 -17.16 0.70 7.97
C ALA A 254 -18.58 0.29 8.43
N PHE A 255 -18.67 -0.60 9.42
CA PHE A 255 -19.93 -1.20 9.86
C PHE A 255 -20.04 -1.19 11.38
N HIS A 256 -21.27 -1.08 11.88
CA HIS A 256 -21.63 -1.30 13.28
C HIS A 256 -22.12 -2.73 13.46
N TYR A 257 -21.59 -3.43 14.43
CA TYR A 257 -21.95 -4.82 14.76
C TYR A 257 -22.72 -4.88 16.06
N THR A 258 -23.83 -5.61 16.04
CA THR A 258 -24.66 -5.82 17.23
C THR A 258 -24.05 -6.86 18.15
N SER A 259 -23.40 -7.89 17.59
CA SER A 259 -22.80 -8.97 18.36
C SER A 259 -21.36 -9.30 17.89
N LEU A 260 -20.67 -10.07 18.73
CA LEU A 260 -19.34 -10.58 18.40
C LEU A 260 -19.40 -11.63 17.28
N GLU A 261 -20.45 -12.45 17.25
CA GLU A 261 -20.67 -13.48 16.23
C GLU A 261 -20.84 -12.86 14.84
N GLU A 262 -21.60 -11.76 14.74
CA GLU A 262 -21.78 -11.01 13.49
C GLU A 262 -20.43 -10.50 12.97
N LEU A 263 -19.62 -9.89 13.83
CA LEU A 263 -18.27 -9.45 13.49
C LEU A 263 -17.36 -10.62 13.12
N CYS A 264 -17.46 -11.77 13.81
CA CYS A 264 -16.71 -12.99 13.49
C CYS A 264 -17.06 -13.53 12.10
N SER A 265 -18.34 -13.55 11.75
CA SER A 265 -18.79 -14.01 10.42
C SER A 265 -18.23 -13.12 9.32
N HIS A 266 -18.41 -11.81 9.43
CA HIS A 266 -17.89 -10.86 8.46
C HIS A 266 -16.35 -10.90 8.37
N LEU A 267 -15.67 -11.04 9.50
CA LEU A 267 -14.20 -11.19 9.53
C LEU A 267 -13.73 -12.43 8.76
N LYS A 268 -14.42 -13.57 8.91
CA LYS A 268 -14.10 -14.80 8.15
C LYS A 268 -14.26 -14.60 6.65
N ASP A 269 -15.36 -14.01 6.22
CA ASP A 269 -15.63 -13.72 4.81
C ASP A 269 -14.59 -12.75 4.23
N TYR A 270 -14.26 -11.70 4.98
CA TYR A 270 -13.22 -10.75 4.60
C TYR A 270 -11.84 -11.42 4.47
N LEU A 271 -11.44 -12.24 5.43
CA LEU A 271 -10.15 -12.93 5.40
C LEU A 271 -10.08 -13.94 4.26
N TRP A 272 -11.18 -14.63 3.98
CA TRP A 272 -11.28 -15.51 2.83
C TRP A 272 -11.07 -14.73 1.53
N ALA A 273 -11.80 -13.65 1.32
CA ALA A 273 -11.66 -12.79 0.15
C ALA A 273 -10.25 -12.18 0.04
N TYR A 274 -9.66 -11.76 1.16
CA TYR A 274 -8.30 -11.22 1.18
C TYR A 274 -7.27 -12.26 0.73
N ASN A 275 -7.34 -13.49 1.27
CA ASN A 275 -6.35 -14.52 1.00
C ASN A 275 -6.53 -15.18 -0.37
N SER A 276 -7.78 -15.36 -0.83
CA SER A 276 -8.10 -16.12 -2.06
C SER A 276 -8.30 -15.26 -3.30
N ALA A 277 -8.85 -14.05 -3.15
CA ALA A 277 -9.32 -13.26 -4.29
C ALA A 277 -8.57 -11.93 -4.48
N ARG A 278 -7.94 -11.37 -3.44
CA ARG A 278 -7.29 -10.06 -3.52
C ARG A 278 -5.87 -10.15 -4.11
N PRO A 279 -5.61 -9.63 -5.32
CA PRO A 279 -4.25 -9.57 -5.86
C PRO A 279 -3.43 -8.50 -5.12
N LEU A 280 -2.23 -8.86 -4.67
CA LEU A 280 -1.36 -7.98 -3.91
C LEU A 280 -0.16 -7.51 -4.75
N ARG A 281 0.11 -6.21 -4.75
CA ARG A 281 1.29 -5.63 -5.42
C ARG A 281 2.60 -6.22 -4.87
N ALA A 282 2.67 -6.50 -3.57
CA ALA A 282 3.83 -7.12 -2.93
C ALA A 282 4.11 -8.54 -3.45
N LEU A 283 3.09 -9.23 -3.97
CA LEU A 283 3.17 -10.56 -4.57
C LEU A 283 3.12 -10.51 -6.11
N LYS A 284 3.38 -9.34 -6.71
CA LYS A 284 3.35 -9.12 -8.16
C LYS A 284 1.99 -9.48 -8.79
N GLY A 285 0.90 -9.09 -8.13
CA GLY A 285 -0.47 -9.31 -8.60
C GLY A 285 -1.06 -10.69 -8.27
N ARG A 286 -0.38 -11.51 -7.49
CA ARG A 286 -0.90 -12.79 -7.00
C ARG A 286 -1.70 -12.59 -5.72
N THR A 287 -2.59 -13.53 -5.44
CA THR A 287 -3.22 -13.66 -4.13
C THR A 287 -2.30 -14.38 -3.14
N PRO A 288 -2.46 -14.23 -1.82
CA PRO A 288 -1.71 -14.99 -0.82
C PRO A 288 -1.77 -16.51 -1.05
N ILE A 289 -2.97 -17.07 -1.26
CA ILE A 289 -3.15 -18.51 -1.54
C ILE A 289 -2.49 -18.90 -2.86
N GLY A 290 -2.70 -18.14 -3.94
CA GLY A 290 -2.06 -18.42 -5.22
C GLY A 290 -0.53 -18.43 -5.13
N PHE A 291 0.04 -17.54 -4.30
CA PHE A 291 1.47 -17.53 -4.04
C PHE A 291 1.94 -18.77 -3.24
N ILE A 292 1.16 -19.21 -2.24
CA ILE A 292 1.45 -20.43 -1.46
C ILE A 292 1.47 -21.67 -2.38
N LEU A 293 0.46 -21.81 -3.25
CA LEU A 293 0.39 -22.92 -4.22
C LEU A 293 1.59 -22.93 -5.18
N GLU A 294 2.02 -21.75 -5.67
CA GLU A 294 3.25 -21.69 -6.48
C GLU A 294 4.51 -22.11 -5.69
N GLN A 295 4.60 -21.74 -4.40
CA GLN A 295 5.75 -22.16 -3.59
C GLN A 295 5.73 -23.66 -3.30
N TRP A 296 4.55 -24.25 -3.13
CA TRP A 296 4.39 -25.71 -3.02
C TRP A 296 4.98 -26.43 -4.23
N HIS A 297 4.66 -25.99 -5.44
CA HIS A 297 5.22 -26.58 -6.65
C HIS A 297 6.74 -26.43 -6.79
N LYS A 298 7.32 -25.38 -6.18
CA LYS A 298 8.77 -25.14 -6.25
C LYS A 298 9.57 -25.86 -5.19
N ASP A 299 9.03 -25.96 -3.98
CA ASP A 299 9.73 -26.51 -2.81
C ASP A 299 8.74 -27.19 -1.84
N PRO A 300 8.24 -28.40 -2.19
CA PRO A 300 7.27 -29.11 -1.35
C PRO A 300 7.81 -29.47 0.04
N GLN A 301 9.13 -29.59 0.19
CA GLN A 301 9.74 -30.02 1.46
C GLN A 301 9.54 -29.01 2.61
N ARG A 302 9.18 -27.77 2.29
CA ARG A 302 8.86 -26.73 3.30
C ARG A 302 7.46 -26.86 3.86
N PHE A 303 6.65 -27.69 3.26
CA PHE A 303 5.25 -27.85 3.62
C PHE A 303 5.08 -29.05 4.55
N ASN A 304 4.08 -28.95 5.41
CA ASN A 304 3.69 -30.07 6.27
C ASN A 304 2.74 -31.03 5.56
N ASP A 305 1.95 -30.49 4.63
CA ASP A 305 0.89 -31.18 3.92
C ASP A 305 0.56 -30.46 2.60
N ASP A 306 -0.21 -31.09 1.72
CA ASP A 306 -0.68 -30.51 0.46
C ASP A 306 -1.59 -29.31 0.73
N PRO A 307 -1.26 -28.11 0.22
CA PRO A 307 -2.07 -26.91 0.40
C PRO A 307 -3.51 -27.03 -0.09
N ASP A 308 -3.82 -27.91 -1.05
CA ASP A 308 -5.16 -28.14 -1.54
C ASP A 308 -6.13 -28.65 -0.45
N HIS A 309 -5.61 -29.28 0.60
CA HIS A 309 -6.39 -29.70 1.77
C HIS A 309 -6.80 -28.52 2.66
N TYR A 310 -6.03 -27.43 2.64
CA TYR A 310 -6.28 -26.24 3.45
C TYR A 310 -7.14 -25.21 2.74
N PHE A 311 -7.01 -25.15 1.43
CA PHE A 311 -7.65 -24.14 0.60
C PHE A 311 -8.49 -24.80 -0.50
N PRO A 312 -9.68 -25.30 -0.18
CA PRO A 312 -10.53 -25.92 -1.19
C PRO A 312 -10.83 -24.86 -2.27
N GLY A 313 -10.25 -25.05 -3.44
CA GLY A 313 -10.47 -24.23 -4.63
C GLY A 313 -11.89 -24.39 -5.16
N PRO A 314 -12.36 -23.54 -6.09
CA PRO A 314 -13.54 -23.83 -6.87
C PRO A 314 -13.31 -25.20 -7.53
N ASN A 315 -14.32 -26.09 -7.44
CA ASN A 315 -14.29 -27.43 -8.04
C ASN A 315 -14.01 -27.33 -9.54
N ILE A 316 -12.74 -27.28 -9.91
CA ILE A 316 -12.30 -27.52 -11.27
C ILE A 316 -12.18 -29.04 -11.39
N PRO A 317 -13.01 -29.72 -12.19
CA PRO A 317 -12.88 -31.15 -12.37
C PRO A 317 -11.44 -31.45 -12.82
N ARG A 318 -10.72 -32.25 -12.05
CA ARG A 318 -9.39 -32.73 -12.45
C ARG A 318 -9.55 -33.40 -13.82
N SER A 319 -9.04 -32.80 -14.88
CA SER A 319 -8.89 -33.47 -16.15
C SER A 319 -8.15 -34.78 -15.87
N ARG A 320 -8.79 -35.90 -16.19
CA ARG A 320 -8.17 -37.26 -16.10
C ARG A 320 -6.80 -37.15 -16.76
N ARG A 321 -5.73 -37.22 -15.97
CA ARG A 321 -4.41 -37.52 -16.51
C ARG A 321 -4.55 -38.86 -17.21
N SER A 322 -4.49 -38.84 -18.53
CA SER A 322 -4.28 -40.03 -19.34
C SER A 322 -3.02 -40.71 -18.81
N ARG A 323 -3.22 -41.92 -18.23
CA ARG A 323 -2.13 -42.87 -18.03
C ARG A 323 -1.68 -43.29 -19.44
N GLY A 324 -0.49 -42.87 -19.80
CA GLY A 324 0.30 -43.38 -20.87
C GLY A 324 1.61 -43.87 -20.27
#